data_df0dae190918f7e0485d373ee6a49bf0
#
_entry.id   df0dae190918f7e0485d373ee6a49bf0
#
_cell.length_a   1.000
_cell.length_b   1.000
_cell.length_c   1.000
_cell.angle_alpha   90.00
_cell.angle_beta   90.00
_cell.angle_gamma   90.00
#
_symmetry.space_group_name_H-M   'P 1'
#
loop_
_entity.id
_entity.type
_entity.pdbx_description
1 polymer ?
#
loop_
_entity_poly.entity_id
_entity_poly.type
_entity_poly.pdbx_seq_one_letter_code
_entity_poly.pdbx_strand_id
1 'polypeptide(L)'
;VVVGARSALFLPFQNLGLIIVDEEHEHAFKQEDQVIYQARDMAVLRARIENCPIILASATPSLESWVNAGGTGKAQRYYHLPLPERVHGASLPQVSAINLRKTPPERGRWLAPPLVDAMEKRLQDGEQTLLFLNRRGYAPLTLCGACGAKVTCPQCDSWMVAHRLAG
;
A
#
# COMPACT_ATOMS: atom_id res chain seq x y z
N VAL A 1 24.91 12.87 -1.30
CA VAL A 1 23.65 12.13 -1.18
C VAL A 1 22.93 12.14 -2.51
N VAL A 2 22.45 10.99 -2.97
CA VAL A 2 21.62 10.84 -4.18
C VAL A 2 20.29 10.21 -3.76
N VAL A 3 19.19 10.77 -4.24
CA VAL A 3 17.84 10.23 -4.08
C VAL A 3 17.31 9.88 -5.46
N GLY A 4 16.73 8.71 -5.62
CA GLY A 4 16.21 8.26 -6.90
C GLY A 4 15.35 7.02 -6.80
N ALA A 5 14.74 6.63 -7.91
CA ALA A 5 14.01 5.38 -8.06
C ALA A 5 14.97 4.18 -8.26
N ARG A 6 14.45 3.04 -8.67
CA ARG A 6 15.18 1.77 -8.90
C ARG A 6 16.53 1.94 -9.64
N SER A 7 16.54 2.81 -10.66
CA SER A 7 17.74 3.05 -11.49
C SER A 7 18.90 3.70 -10.73
N ALA A 8 18.62 4.45 -9.66
CA ALA A 8 19.67 5.06 -8.83
C ALA A 8 20.60 4.01 -8.21
N LEU A 9 20.10 2.79 -8.03
CA LEU A 9 20.87 1.67 -7.50
C LEU A 9 22.11 1.34 -8.36
N PHE A 10 22.09 1.62 -9.65
CA PHE A 10 23.16 1.25 -10.58
C PHE A 10 24.11 2.40 -10.90
N LEU A 11 23.97 3.54 -10.24
CA LEU A 11 24.89 4.65 -10.41
C LEU A 11 26.31 4.29 -9.92
N PRO A 12 27.37 4.74 -10.60
CA PRO A 12 28.74 4.44 -10.24
C PRO A 12 29.24 5.35 -9.11
N PHE A 13 29.11 4.89 -7.88
CA PHE A 13 29.66 5.57 -6.70
C PHE A 13 31.06 5.05 -6.42
N GLN A 14 32.04 5.94 -6.23
CA GLN A 14 33.39 5.56 -5.86
C GLN A 14 33.55 5.11 -4.41
N ASN A 15 32.77 5.72 -3.50
CA ASN A 15 32.76 5.43 -2.06
C ASN A 15 31.36 5.40 -1.54
N LEU A 16 30.67 4.29 -1.75
CA LEU A 16 29.30 4.11 -1.25
C LEU A 16 29.35 3.77 0.24
N GLY A 17 28.87 4.68 1.09
CA GLY A 17 28.94 4.53 2.54
C GLY A 17 27.66 4.00 3.18
N LEU A 18 26.50 4.17 2.52
CA LEU A 18 25.20 3.74 3.03
C LEU A 18 24.19 3.63 1.91
N ILE A 19 23.34 2.62 1.95
CA ILE A 19 22.14 2.51 1.13
C ILE A 19 20.93 2.58 2.04
N ILE A 20 19.91 3.37 1.66
CA ILE A 20 18.62 3.41 2.32
C ILE A 20 17.55 3.07 1.29
N VAL A 21 16.72 2.08 1.57
CA VAL A 21 15.55 1.71 0.78
C VAL A 21 14.33 2.05 1.62
N ASP A 22 13.65 3.13 1.28
CA ASP A 22 12.42 3.55 1.92
C ASP A 22 11.24 2.81 1.28
N GLU A 23 10.20 2.51 2.09
CA GLU A 23 9.04 1.70 1.68
C GLU A 23 9.44 0.39 0.99
N GLU A 24 10.37 -0.37 1.61
CA GLU A 24 11.01 -1.56 1.01
C GLU A 24 10.03 -2.62 0.51
N HIS A 25 8.78 -2.60 1.03
CA HIS A 25 7.69 -3.50 0.64
C HIS A 25 7.04 -3.14 -0.69
N GLU A 26 7.33 -1.95 -1.25
CA GLU A 26 6.63 -1.43 -2.43
C GLU A 26 6.88 -2.29 -3.67
N HIS A 27 5.80 -2.71 -4.31
CA HIS A 27 5.86 -3.54 -5.53
C HIS A 27 6.56 -2.85 -6.70
N ALA A 28 6.59 -1.50 -6.72
CA ALA A 28 7.28 -0.73 -7.73
C ALA A 28 8.79 -0.98 -7.79
N PHE A 29 9.38 -1.58 -6.75
CA PHE A 29 10.79 -2.01 -6.78
C PHE A 29 11.04 -3.23 -7.67
N LYS A 30 10.00 -3.96 -8.09
CA LYS A 30 10.13 -5.04 -9.06
C LYS A 30 10.18 -4.49 -10.47
N GLN A 31 11.25 -4.81 -11.18
CA GLN A 31 11.36 -4.59 -12.62
C GLN A 31 10.81 -5.82 -13.34
N GLU A 32 9.81 -5.63 -14.18
CA GLU A 32 9.14 -6.72 -14.91
C GLU A 32 9.39 -6.65 -16.41
N ASP A 33 9.96 -5.54 -16.90
CA ASP A 33 10.26 -5.33 -18.30
C ASP A 33 11.75 -5.57 -18.59
N GLN A 34 12.05 -6.24 -19.70
CA GLN A 34 13.40 -6.64 -20.15
C GLN A 34 14.15 -7.51 -19.13
N VAL A 35 14.92 -6.93 -18.23
CA VAL A 35 15.66 -7.64 -17.18
C VAL A 35 14.82 -7.64 -15.91
N ILE A 36 14.39 -8.82 -15.47
CA ILE A 36 13.57 -8.99 -14.28
C ILE A 36 14.47 -8.97 -13.05
N TYR A 37 14.24 -8.03 -12.13
CA TYR A 37 14.92 -7.97 -10.84
C TYR A 37 14.07 -7.27 -9.79
N GLN A 38 14.37 -7.54 -8.51
CA GLN A 38 13.80 -6.80 -7.37
C GLN A 38 14.87 -5.84 -6.85
N ALA A 39 14.62 -4.53 -6.95
CA ALA A 39 15.63 -3.53 -6.62
C ALA A 39 16.03 -3.54 -5.13
N ARG A 40 15.10 -3.87 -4.21
CA ARG A 40 15.41 -4.09 -2.79
C ARG A 40 16.48 -5.18 -2.62
N ASP A 41 16.28 -6.33 -3.26
CA ASP A 41 17.20 -7.47 -3.12
C ASP A 41 18.56 -7.16 -3.78
N MET A 42 18.54 -6.44 -4.90
CA MET A 42 19.75 -5.96 -5.55
C MET A 42 20.48 -4.92 -4.71
N ALA A 43 19.74 -4.09 -3.95
CA ALA A 43 20.33 -3.14 -3.01
C ALA A 43 21.06 -3.85 -1.87
N VAL A 44 20.48 -4.91 -1.33
CA VAL A 44 21.13 -5.77 -0.30
C VAL A 44 22.41 -6.43 -0.87
N LEU A 45 22.33 -6.96 -2.09
CA LEU A 45 23.48 -7.55 -2.75
C LEU A 45 24.58 -6.51 -2.98
N ARG A 46 24.22 -5.31 -3.47
CA ARG A 46 25.17 -4.22 -3.68
C ARG A 46 25.83 -3.78 -2.39
N ALA A 47 25.06 -3.59 -1.31
CA ALA A 47 25.61 -3.22 0.00
C ALA A 47 26.66 -4.24 0.48
N ARG A 48 26.42 -5.54 0.24
CA ARG A 48 27.36 -6.60 0.56
C ARG A 48 28.63 -6.53 -0.30
N ILE A 49 28.51 -6.27 -1.59
CA ILE A 49 29.66 -6.15 -2.52
C ILE A 49 30.52 -4.93 -2.16
N GLU A 50 29.88 -3.79 -1.90
CA GLU A 50 30.53 -2.53 -1.55
C GLU A 50 30.99 -2.48 -0.08
N ASN A 51 30.64 -3.51 0.71
CA ASN A 51 30.92 -3.60 2.15
C ASN A 51 30.42 -2.36 2.92
N CYS A 52 29.22 -1.90 2.60
CA CYS A 52 28.56 -0.78 3.28
C CYS A 52 27.24 -1.23 3.95
N PRO A 53 26.79 -0.55 5.00
CA PRO A 53 25.50 -0.82 5.61
C PRO A 53 24.33 -0.51 4.68
N ILE A 54 23.20 -1.21 4.90
CA ILE A 54 21.93 -0.95 4.25
C ILE A 54 20.82 -0.86 5.28
N ILE A 55 19.91 0.07 5.11
CA ILE A 55 18.68 0.22 5.90
C ILE A 55 17.50 -0.04 4.98
N LEU A 56 16.66 -0.99 5.36
CA LEU A 56 15.35 -1.24 4.76
C LEU A 56 14.30 -0.65 5.68
N ALA A 57 13.61 0.40 5.27
CA ALA A 57 12.61 1.10 6.06
C ALA A 57 11.21 0.78 5.55
N SER A 58 10.28 0.51 6.46
CA SER A 58 8.86 0.29 6.13
C SER A 58 8.00 0.31 7.39
N ALA A 59 6.79 0.81 7.27
CA ALA A 59 5.74 0.63 8.27
C ALA A 59 5.10 -0.77 8.20
N THR A 60 5.16 -1.41 7.03
CA THR A 60 4.60 -2.73 6.72
C THR A 60 5.62 -3.57 5.97
N PRO A 61 6.66 -4.08 6.65
CA PRO A 61 7.75 -4.77 5.98
C PRO A 61 7.26 -5.97 5.15
N SER A 62 7.96 -6.24 4.06
CA SER A 62 7.71 -7.43 3.24
C SER A 62 7.95 -8.70 4.04
N LEU A 63 7.30 -9.80 3.63
CA LEU A 63 7.48 -11.10 4.31
C LEU A 63 8.93 -11.57 4.26
N GLU A 64 9.64 -11.30 3.18
CA GLU A 64 11.06 -11.64 3.03
C GLU A 64 11.92 -10.89 4.05
N SER A 65 11.74 -9.60 4.18
CA SER A 65 12.45 -8.76 5.15
C SER A 65 12.09 -9.18 6.58
N TRP A 66 10.81 -9.42 6.86
CA TRP A 66 10.34 -9.88 8.17
C TRP A 66 10.96 -11.23 8.57
N VAL A 67 10.99 -12.20 7.66
CA VAL A 67 11.62 -13.52 7.91
C VAL A 67 13.12 -13.37 8.16
N ASN A 68 13.80 -12.55 7.36
CA ASN A 68 15.24 -12.31 7.52
C ASN A 68 15.56 -11.55 8.82
N ALA A 69 14.63 -10.75 9.32
CA ALA A 69 14.73 -10.08 10.62
C ALA A 69 14.38 -10.97 11.83
N GLY A 70 14.10 -12.26 11.61
CA GLY A 70 13.77 -13.21 12.67
C GLY A 70 12.30 -13.30 13.05
N GLY A 71 11.40 -12.64 12.31
CA GLY A 71 9.96 -12.57 12.61
C GLY A 71 9.21 -13.90 12.62
N THR A 72 9.81 -14.97 12.12
CA THR A 72 9.26 -16.33 12.11
C THR A 72 10.03 -17.31 13.03
N GLY A 73 10.92 -16.82 13.88
CA GLY A 73 11.77 -17.65 14.74
C GLY A 73 12.91 -18.37 14.02
N LYS A 74 13.15 -18.08 12.73
CA LYS A 74 14.30 -18.57 11.98
C LYS A 74 15.56 -17.75 12.31
N ALA A 75 16.72 -18.24 11.89
CA ALA A 75 17.98 -17.55 12.06
C ALA A 75 17.91 -16.13 11.53
N GLN A 76 18.16 -15.16 12.38
CA GLN A 76 18.15 -13.75 12.06
C GLN A 76 19.35 -13.40 11.18
N ARG A 77 19.09 -12.78 10.04
CA ARG A 77 20.09 -12.27 9.08
C ARG A 77 20.15 -10.76 9.08
N TYR A 78 19.05 -10.09 9.44
CA TYR A 78 18.93 -8.63 9.51
C TYR A 78 18.69 -8.21 10.96
N TYR A 79 19.21 -7.06 11.35
CA TYR A 79 18.83 -6.44 12.61
C TYR A 79 17.46 -5.81 12.47
N HIS A 80 16.57 -6.12 13.41
CA HIS A 80 15.27 -5.47 13.51
C HIS A 80 15.37 -4.25 14.43
N LEU A 81 15.09 -3.08 13.89
CA LEU A 81 15.12 -1.80 14.60
C LEU A 81 13.70 -1.23 14.65
N PRO A 82 12.90 -1.57 15.67
CA PRO A 82 11.53 -1.06 15.79
C PRO A 82 11.53 0.42 16.19
N LEU A 83 10.64 1.21 15.58
CA LEU A 83 10.33 2.59 15.94
C LEU A 83 8.92 2.61 16.57
N PRO A 84 8.76 2.27 17.86
CA PRO A 84 7.45 2.07 18.49
C PRO A 84 6.71 3.38 18.76
N GLU A 85 7.43 4.48 18.87
CA GLU A 85 6.86 5.77 19.22
C GLU A 85 6.63 6.64 17.97
N ARG A 86 5.49 7.32 17.96
CA ARG A 86 5.21 8.32 16.93
C ARG A 86 5.93 9.62 17.25
N VAL A 87 6.43 10.28 16.20
CA VAL A 87 7.06 11.59 16.32
C VAL A 87 6.07 12.56 16.99
N HIS A 88 6.54 13.32 17.96
CA HIS A 88 5.76 14.30 18.74
C HIS A 88 4.58 13.71 19.54
N GLY A 89 4.58 12.43 19.89
CA GLY A 89 3.52 11.82 20.69
C GLY A 89 2.15 11.80 19.99
N ALA A 90 2.11 11.83 18.64
CA ALA A 90 0.88 11.84 17.88
C ALA A 90 0.05 10.57 18.17
N SER A 91 -1.24 10.75 18.48
CA SER A 91 -2.19 9.66 18.67
C SER A 91 -2.66 9.11 17.33
N LEU A 92 -3.12 7.84 17.33
CA LEU A 92 -3.81 7.28 16.18
C LEU A 92 -5.13 8.02 15.94
N PRO A 93 -5.54 8.21 14.67
CA PRO A 93 -6.87 8.73 14.38
C PRO A 93 -7.94 7.77 14.87
N GLN A 94 -9.09 8.31 15.22
CA GLN A 94 -10.27 7.50 15.51
C GLN A 94 -10.76 6.85 14.20
N VAL A 95 -10.83 5.51 14.17
CA VAL A 95 -11.29 4.75 13.01
C VAL A 95 -12.69 4.22 13.29
N SER A 96 -13.63 4.48 12.38
CA SER A 96 -14.99 3.97 12.44
C SER A 96 -15.35 3.25 11.15
N ALA A 97 -16.01 2.11 11.25
CA ALA A 97 -16.50 1.34 10.11
C ALA A 97 -18.00 1.55 9.91
N ILE A 98 -18.42 1.85 8.69
CA ILE A 98 -19.81 1.98 8.29
C ILE A 98 -20.27 0.68 7.63
N ASN A 99 -21.30 0.04 8.19
CA ASN A 99 -21.90 -1.16 7.61
C ASN A 99 -22.89 -0.78 6.50
N LEU A 100 -22.46 -0.87 5.26
CA LEU A 100 -23.28 -0.51 4.09
C LEU A 100 -24.53 -1.40 3.88
N ARG A 101 -24.64 -2.54 4.58
CA ARG A 101 -25.88 -3.34 4.57
C ARG A 101 -26.94 -2.74 5.50
N LYS A 102 -26.52 -2.08 6.59
CA LYS A 102 -27.44 -1.43 7.53
C LYS A 102 -27.77 0.00 7.11
N THR A 103 -26.80 0.69 6.58
CA THR A 103 -26.90 2.10 6.13
C THR A 103 -26.37 2.23 4.70
N PRO A 104 -27.10 1.71 3.70
CA PRO A 104 -26.70 1.79 2.32
C PRO A 104 -26.72 3.24 1.82
N PRO A 105 -25.92 3.59 0.83
CA PRO A 105 -26.09 4.84 0.10
C PRO A 105 -27.50 4.96 -0.50
N GLU A 106 -28.01 6.17 -0.59
CA GLU A 106 -29.24 6.45 -1.30
C GLU A 106 -29.14 6.04 -2.79
N ARG A 107 -30.28 5.76 -3.40
CA ARG A 107 -30.32 5.35 -4.81
C ARG A 107 -29.65 6.42 -5.71
N GLY A 108 -28.64 6.00 -6.46
CA GLY A 108 -27.86 6.88 -7.32
C GLY A 108 -26.74 7.66 -6.62
N ARG A 109 -26.57 7.48 -5.31
CA ARG A 109 -25.46 8.04 -4.53
C ARG A 109 -24.39 7.00 -4.22
N TRP A 110 -23.20 7.47 -3.87
CA TRP A 110 -22.03 6.62 -3.62
C TRP A 110 -21.61 6.59 -2.15
N LEU A 111 -21.95 7.65 -1.44
CA LEU A 111 -21.57 7.84 -0.04
C LEU A 111 -22.73 7.45 0.85
N ALA A 112 -22.45 6.70 1.90
CA ALA A 112 -23.47 6.37 2.91
C ALA A 112 -23.84 7.60 3.74
N PRO A 113 -25.11 7.73 4.19
CA PRO A 113 -25.55 8.90 4.95
C PRO A 113 -24.64 9.27 6.14
N PRO A 114 -24.22 8.32 7.01
CA PRO A 114 -23.34 8.68 8.14
C PRO A 114 -21.99 9.27 7.71
N LEU A 115 -21.49 8.95 6.52
CA LEU A 115 -20.28 9.56 6.00
C LEU A 115 -20.54 10.98 5.54
N VAL A 116 -21.66 11.21 4.86
CA VAL A 116 -22.09 12.55 4.41
C VAL A 116 -22.27 13.47 5.63
N ASP A 117 -22.99 13.01 6.66
CA ASP A 117 -23.20 13.77 7.91
C ASP A 117 -21.86 14.15 8.58
N ALA A 118 -20.92 13.19 8.61
CA ALA A 118 -19.61 13.45 9.17
C ALA A 118 -18.81 14.48 8.36
N MET A 119 -18.91 14.45 7.02
CA MET A 119 -18.28 15.43 6.15
C MET A 119 -18.87 16.82 6.31
N GLU A 120 -20.22 16.92 6.35
CA GLU A 120 -20.92 18.19 6.57
C GLU A 120 -20.53 18.82 7.89
N LYS A 121 -20.47 18.01 8.95
CA LYS A 121 -20.03 18.48 10.27
C LYS A 121 -18.60 19.04 10.22
N ARG A 122 -17.65 18.34 9.59
CA ARG A 122 -16.27 18.84 9.47
C ARG A 122 -16.22 20.14 8.67
N LEU A 123 -17.02 20.25 7.61
CA LEU A 123 -17.12 21.47 6.84
C LEU A 123 -17.68 22.66 7.66
N GLN A 124 -18.72 22.42 8.47
CA GLN A 124 -19.28 23.44 9.38
C GLN A 124 -18.25 23.87 10.44
N ASP A 125 -17.43 22.94 10.92
CA ASP A 125 -16.34 23.22 11.88
C ASP A 125 -15.14 23.94 11.22
N GLY A 126 -15.17 24.20 9.90
CA GLY A 126 -14.08 24.81 9.14
C GLY A 126 -12.92 23.88 8.86
N GLU A 127 -13.12 22.58 9.02
CA GLU A 127 -12.13 21.53 8.81
C GLU A 127 -12.18 20.98 7.37
N GLN A 128 -11.14 20.29 6.97
CA GLN A 128 -11.04 19.66 5.66
C GLN A 128 -11.40 18.18 5.72
N THR A 129 -11.95 17.66 4.62
CA THR A 129 -12.24 16.23 4.44
C THR A 129 -11.45 15.69 3.25
N LEU A 130 -10.74 14.58 3.46
CA LEU A 130 -10.07 13.84 2.40
C LEU A 130 -10.84 12.55 2.12
N LEU A 131 -11.34 12.40 0.90
CA LEU A 131 -11.93 11.15 0.43
C LEU A 131 -10.88 10.36 -0.35
N PHE A 132 -10.53 9.18 0.14
CA PHE A 132 -9.62 8.27 -0.54
C PHE A 132 -10.40 7.11 -1.15
N LEU A 133 -10.49 7.10 -2.48
CA LEU A 133 -11.10 6.01 -3.23
C LEU A 133 -10.00 5.22 -3.94
N ASN A 134 -9.59 4.11 -3.35
CA ASN A 134 -8.61 3.21 -3.95
C ASN A 134 -9.26 2.30 -5.00
N ARG A 135 -9.75 2.92 -6.10
CA ARG A 135 -10.48 2.17 -7.12
C ARG A 135 -10.36 2.80 -8.50
N ARG A 136 -9.98 1.99 -9.49
CA ARG A 136 -10.07 2.35 -10.91
C ARG A 136 -11.34 1.73 -11.52
N GLY A 137 -12.07 2.49 -12.35
CA GLY A 137 -13.25 2.05 -13.08
C GLY A 137 -14.58 2.19 -12.32
N TYR A 138 -15.69 2.13 -13.08
CA TYR A 138 -17.06 2.40 -12.58
C TYR A 138 -17.56 1.34 -11.60
N ALA A 139 -17.44 0.06 -11.93
CA ALA A 139 -17.87 -1.04 -11.08
C ALA A 139 -17.02 -2.30 -11.31
N PRO A 140 -15.84 -2.44 -10.66
CA PRO A 140 -15.00 -3.63 -10.81
C PRO A 140 -15.61 -4.90 -10.22
N LEU A 141 -16.75 -4.79 -9.53
CA LEU A 141 -17.45 -5.92 -8.96
C LEU A 141 -18.97 -5.66 -8.98
N THR A 142 -19.69 -6.51 -9.66
CA THR A 142 -21.16 -6.48 -9.64
C THR A 142 -21.66 -7.42 -8.56
N LEU A 143 -22.42 -6.86 -7.62
CA LEU A 143 -23.02 -7.60 -6.50
C LEU A 143 -24.53 -7.58 -6.62
N CYS A 144 -25.18 -8.68 -6.23
CA CYS A 144 -26.62 -8.70 -6.03
C CYS A 144 -27.01 -7.75 -4.88
N GLY A 145 -27.89 -6.77 -5.14
CA GLY A 145 -28.34 -5.80 -4.13
C GLY A 145 -29.10 -6.43 -2.95
N ALA A 146 -29.71 -7.58 -3.13
CA ALA A 146 -30.49 -8.25 -2.09
C ALA A 146 -29.62 -9.13 -1.16
N CYS A 147 -28.73 -9.95 -1.73
CA CYS A 147 -27.97 -10.95 -0.96
C CYS A 147 -26.45 -10.71 -0.94
N GLY A 148 -25.95 -9.75 -1.72
CA GLY A 148 -24.52 -9.48 -1.83
C GLY A 148 -23.73 -10.52 -2.61
N ALA A 149 -24.40 -11.48 -3.29
CA ALA A 149 -23.72 -12.47 -4.12
C ALA A 149 -22.97 -11.78 -5.27
N LYS A 150 -21.77 -12.27 -5.54
CA LYS A 150 -20.94 -11.80 -6.65
C LYS A 150 -21.42 -12.42 -7.95
N VAL A 151 -21.47 -11.63 -9.02
CA VAL A 151 -21.77 -12.15 -10.35
C VAL A 151 -20.48 -12.69 -10.94
N THR A 152 -20.44 -14.01 -11.12
CA THR A 152 -19.30 -14.72 -11.71
C THR A 152 -19.50 -14.94 -13.19
N CYS A 153 -18.42 -15.06 -13.95
CA CYS A 153 -18.46 -15.42 -15.35
C CYS A 153 -18.89 -16.89 -15.49
N PRO A 154 -19.84 -17.23 -16.40
CA PRO A 154 -20.24 -18.60 -16.59
C PRO A 154 -19.18 -19.49 -17.28
N GLN A 155 -18.09 -18.89 -17.80
CA GLN A 155 -17.05 -19.60 -18.54
C GLN A 155 -15.68 -19.64 -17.83
N CYS A 156 -15.49 -18.86 -16.74
CA CYS A 156 -14.26 -18.84 -15.96
C CYS A 156 -14.54 -18.34 -14.53
N ASP A 157 -13.57 -18.48 -13.63
CA ASP A 157 -13.66 -18.05 -12.22
C ASP A 157 -13.56 -16.55 -12.00
N SER A 158 -13.48 -15.75 -13.07
CA SER A 158 -13.40 -14.29 -12.98
C SER A 158 -14.76 -13.67 -12.61
N TRP A 159 -14.72 -12.58 -11.86
CA TRP A 159 -15.91 -11.83 -11.53
C TRP A 159 -16.28 -10.87 -12.65
N MET A 160 -17.58 -10.75 -12.92
CA MET A 160 -18.05 -9.82 -13.93
C MET A 160 -17.96 -8.38 -13.46
N VAL A 161 -17.53 -7.53 -14.37
CA VAL A 161 -17.37 -6.09 -14.18
C VAL A 161 -18.37 -5.37 -15.06
N ALA A 162 -19.14 -4.45 -14.50
CA ALA A 162 -20.02 -3.58 -15.28
C ALA A 162 -19.19 -2.44 -15.90
N HIS A 163 -19.16 -2.39 -17.21
CA HIS A 163 -18.63 -1.25 -17.96
C HIS A 163 -19.79 -0.34 -18.39
N ARG A 164 -19.71 0.94 -18.06
CA ARG A 164 -20.60 1.94 -18.64
C ARG A 164 -20.02 2.33 -19.99
N LEU A 165 -20.70 2.00 -21.06
CA LEU A 165 -20.39 2.56 -22.36
C LEU A 165 -20.60 4.08 -22.24
N ALA A 166 -19.56 4.85 -22.59
CA ALA A 166 -19.68 6.28 -22.75
C ALA A 166 -20.64 6.49 -23.93
N GLY A 167 -21.87 6.93 -23.65
CA GLY A 167 -22.81 7.43 -24.62
C GLY A 167 -22.58 8.92 -24.81
#